data_90b774e166ac9a97608a5cad362fb95e
#
_entry.id   90b774e166ac9a97608a5cad362fb95e
#
_cell.length_a   1.000
_cell.length_b   1.000
_cell.length_c   1.000
_cell.angle_alpha   90.00
_cell.angle_beta   90.00
_cell.angle_gamma   90.00
#
_symmetry.space_group_name_H-M   'P 1'
#
loop_
_entity.id
_entity.type
_entity.pdbx_description
1 polymer ?
#
loop_
_entity_poly.entity_id
_entity_poly.type
_entity_poly.pdbx_seq_one_letter_code
_entity_poly.pdbx_strand_id
1 'polypeptide(L)'
;MMHQPSSSASPPSVVRLTCLGLLALLLLLLAGPLLALDARYTDADGDLVADAPTDPEQWLDPRTLVFAYTPVEDPSVYAEVWEEFLTHMEAVTGKRVQFFPVQSNAAQIEAMRAGRLHISGFNTGSNPLAVNCAGFVPFAMMAAADGSFGYEMELITYPGSGIDEVADIKGGKLAFTAPTSNSGFKAPSAILKSDFDLVAERDFEPVFSGKHDNSILGVANQDYPAAAVANSVLRRMLAREVIEPEQVVSLYQSQTFPTTGYGVVYNLKPELADKVKEAFFSFPWQGSKLQEEFKQSGEAQFIPITFKEHWEVIRKIDAANGVSYDCQ
;
A
#
# COMPACT_ATOMS: atom_id res chain seq x y z
N MET A 1 46.15 17.07 79.72
CA MET A 1 44.97 16.53 79.09
C MET A 1 44.71 17.34 77.83
N MET A 2 45.14 16.83 76.68
CA MET A 2 45.05 17.52 75.40
C MET A 2 43.99 16.83 74.54
N HIS A 3 43.00 17.57 74.13
CA HIS A 3 41.98 17.10 73.16
C HIS A 3 42.43 17.48 71.74
N GLN A 4 42.52 16.48 70.85
CA GLN A 4 42.68 16.69 69.45
C GLN A 4 41.31 16.67 68.78
N PRO A 5 41.03 17.51 67.75
CA PRO A 5 39.82 17.42 66.99
C PRO A 5 40.00 16.51 65.73
N SER A 6 39.04 15.68 65.51
CA SER A 6 38.92 14.80 64.32
C SER A 6 38.48 15.56 63.12
N SER A 7 39.25 15.51 62.03
CA SER A 7 38.88 16.03 60.71
C SER A 7 38.03 15.00 59.92
N SER A 8 36.82 15.36 59.52
CA SER A 8 36.00 14.60 58.63
C SER A 8 36.29 15.01 57.18
N ALA A 9 36.89 14.11 56.41
CA ALA A 9 37.06 14.30 54.97
C ALA A 9 35.79 13.85 54.21
N SER A 10 35.27 14.70 53.38
CA SER A 10 34.16 14.40 52.45
C SER A 10 34.66 13.58 51.25
N PRO A 11 33.92 12.60 50.74
CA PRO A 11 34.34 11.83 49.58
C PRO A 11 34.11 12.61 48.26
N PRO A 12 34.91 12.33 47.20
CA PRO A 12 34.89 13.09 45.97
C PRO A 12 33.70 12.74 45.07
N SER A 13 33.24 13.74 44.33
CA SER A 13 32.10 13.81 43.41
C SER A 13 32.28 13.01 42.11
N VAL A 14 32.50 11.71 42.17
CA VAL A 14 32.64 10.84 40.96
C VAL A 14 31.31 10.20 40.52
N VAL A 15 30.26 10.25 41.33
CA VAL A 15 29.00 9.55 41.05
C VAL A 15 28.05 10.31 40.11
N ARG A 16 28.29 11.62 39.85
CA ARG A 16 27.37 12.42 39.00
C ARG A 16 27.63 12.36 37.48
N LEU A 17 28.82 11.90 37.04
CA LEU A 17 29.14 11.85 35.61
C LEU A 17 28.68 10.57 34.89
N THR A 18 28.45 9.48 35.65
CA THR A 18 28.05 8.20 35.08
C THR A 18 26.53 8.09 34.77
N CYS A 19 25.69 8.84 35.48
CA CYS A 19 24.24 8.82 35.23
C CYS A 19 23.81 9.59 33.96
N LEU A 20 24.50 10.68 33.59
CA LEU A 20 24.17 11.42 32.35
C LEU A 20 24.61 10.67 31.11
N GLY A 21 25.70 9.90 31.15
CA GLY A 21 26.15 9.07 30.04
C GLY A 21 25.23 7.88 29.73
N LEU A 22 24.67 7.26 30.77
CA LEU A 22 23.70 6.15 30.64
C LEU A 22 22.32 6.64 30.14
N LEU A 23 21.89 7.85 30.52
CA LEU A 23 20.60 8.40 30.05
C LEU A 23 20.66 8.81 28.59
N ALA A 24 21.80 9.31 28.10
CA ALA A 24 22.03 9.63 26.69
C ALA A 24 22.13 8.36 25.82
N LEU A 25 22.69 7.26 26.35
CA LEU A 25 22.76 5.98 25.65
C LEU A 25 21.41 5.26 25.60
N LEU A 26 20.55 5.46 26.63
CA LEU A 26 19.20 4.87 26.66
C LEU A 26 18.21 5.60 25.73
N LEU A 27 18.43 6.89 25.47
CA LEU A 27 17.63 7.67 24.50
C LEU A 27 17.94 7.32 23.04
N LEU A 28 19.14 6.80 22.75
CA LEU A 28 19.50 6.31 21.40
C LEU A 28 18.93 4.91 21.09
N LEU A 29 18.50 4.16 22.10
CA LEU A 29 17.91 2.81 21.94
C LEU A 29 16.38 2.83 21.78
N LEU A 30 15.73 4.00 21.89
CA LEU A 30 14.29 4.21 21.69
C LEU A 30 13.94 4.77 20.30
N ALA A 31 14.94 5.02 19.46
CA ALA A 31 14.69 5.15 18.02
C ALA A 31 14.36 3.72 17.51
N GLY A 32 13.07 3.36 17.53
CA GLY A 32 12.58 2.22 16.76
C GLY A 32 13.14 2.31 15.35
N PRO A 33 13.23 1.21 14.59
CA PRO A 33 13.73 1.27 13.24
C PRO A 33 12.89 2.33 12.50
N LEU A 34 13.46 3.52 12.29
CA LEU A 34 12.98 4.40 11.24
C LEU A 34 12.90 3.49 10.03
N LEU A 35 11.76 3.51 9.33
CA LEU A 35 11.56 2.84 8.06
C LEU A 35 12.57 3.42 7.06
N ALA A 36 13.83 3.04 7.21
CA ALA A 36 14.89 3.44 6.32
C ALA A 36 14.69 2.65 5.01
N LEU A 37 14.84 3.32 3.90
CA LEU A 37 14.89 2.68 2.60
C LEU A 37 15.97 1.59 2.56
N ASP A 38 15.83 0.61 1.66
CA ASP A 38 16.90 -0.35 1.40
C ASP A 38 18.22 0.38 1.14
N ALA A 39 19.33 -0.17 1.63
CA ALA A 39 20.66 0.45 1.57
C ALA A 39 21.15 0.80 0.16
N ARG A 40 20.46 0.33 -0.89
CA ARG A 40 20.73 0.69 -2.29
C ARG A 40 20.25 2.09 -2.66
N TYR A 41 19.38 2.70 -1.87
CA TYR A 41 18.74 3.99 -2.16
C TYR A 41 19.19 5.05 -1.17
N THR A 42 19.17 6.30 -1.62
CA THR A 42 19.34 7.48 -0.79
C THR A 42 18.01 8.22 -0.68
N ASP A 43 17.83 8.93 0.43
CA ASP A 43 16.68 9.80 0.72
C ASP A 43 17.27 11.03 1.44
N ALA A 44 17.80 11.97 0.67
CA ALA A 44 18.53 13.11 1.21
C ALA A 44 17.58 14.22 1.70
N ASP A 45 16.38 14.32 1.14
CA ASP A 45 15.38 15.34 1.51
C ASP A 45 14.35 14.84 2.53
N GLY A 46 14.38 13.56 2.85
CA GLY A 46 13.55 12.95 3.90
C GLY A 46 12.08 12.81 3.49
N ASP A 47 11.80 12.63 2.20
CA ASP A 47 10.44 12.43 1.67
C ASP A 47 10.00 10.96 1.69
N LEU A 48 10.89 10.04 2.13
CA LEU A 48 10.72 8.61 2.30
C LEU A 48 10.62 7.83 0.98
N VAL A 49 11.09 8.40 -0.13
CA VAL A 49 11.27 7.70 -1.40
C VAL A 49 12.71 7.80 -1.88
N ALA A 50 13.09 6.97 -2.82
CA ALA A 50 14.45 6.97 -3.34
C ALA A 50 14.74 8.21 -4.21
N ASP A 51 15.84 8.91 -3.91
CA ASP A 51 16.35 9.99 -4.75
C ASP A 51 16.73 9.49 -6.15
N ALA A 52 16.51 10.32 -7.16
CA ALA A 52 17.04 10.06 -8.49
C ALA A 52 18.58 10.08 -8.45
N PRO A 53 19.26 9.14 -9.14
CA PRO A 53 20.73 9.16 -9.24
C PRO A 53 21.24 10.47 -9.83
N THR A 54 22.30 11.01 -9.24
CA THR A 54 22.99 12.21 -9.78
C THR A 54 23.88 11.88 -10.99
N ASP A 55 24.28 10.62 -11.15
CA ASP A 55 25.07 10.13 -12.28
C ASP A 55 24.17 9.73 -13.44
N PRO A 56 24.26 10.40 -14.61
CA PRO A 56 23.45 10.08 -15.78
C PRO A 56 23.65 8.66 -16.33
N GLU A 57 24.78 7.99 -16.04
CA GLU A 57 25.02 6.60 -16.46
C GLU A 57 24.10 5.60 -15.75
N GLN A 58 23.53 6.00 -14.61
CA GLN A 58 22.56 5.20 -13.85
C GLN A 58 21.11 5.42 -14.28
N TRP A 59 20.84 6.38 -15.17
CA TRP A 59 19.49 6.67 -15.62
C TRP A 59 18.99 5.64 -16.62
N LEU A 60 17.74 5.24 -16.45
CA LEU A 60 17.00 4.44 -17.42
C LEU A 60 16.36 5.35 -18.47
N ASP A 61 16.71 5.17 -19.74
CA ASP A 61 16.05 5.79 -20.89
C ASP A 61 15.60 4.71 -21.90
N PRO A 62 14.58 3.90 -21.54
CA PRO A 62 14.16 2.77 -22.35
C PRO A 62 13.51 3.22 -23.64
N ARG A 63 13.64 2.39 -24.72
CA ARG A 63 12.89 2.63 -25.98
C ARG A 63 11.40 2.36 -25.83
N THR A 64 11.03 1.45 -24.93
CA THR A 64 9.66 1.10 -24.60
C THR A 64 9.49 1.21 -23.09
N LEU A 65 8.58 2.06 -22.65
CA LEU A 65 8.12 2.09 -21.27
C LEU A 65 7.22 0.89 -21.01
N VAL A 66 7.37 0.30 -19.85
CA VAL A 66 6.52 -0.82 -19.40
C VAL A 66 5.69 -0.33 -18.23
N PHE A 67 4.37 -0.46 -18.34
CA PHE A 67 3.39 -0.08 -17.34
C PHE A 67 2.68 -1.31 -16.78
N ALA A 68 2.48 -1.38 -15.47
CA ALA A 68 1.66 -2.39 -14.83
C ALA A 68 0.65 -1.75 -13.86
N TYR A 69 -0.57 -2.29 -13.86
CA TYR A 69 -1.57 -1.99 -12.84
C TYR A 69 -1.58 -3.10 -11.79
N THR A 70 -1.88 -2.73 -10.55
CA THR A 70 -1.92 -3.66 -9.42
C THR A 70 -2.89 -4.82 -9.64
N PRO A 71 -2.53 -6.07 -9.28
CA PRO A 71 -3.36 -7.25 -9.51
C PRO A 71 -4.45 -7.43 -8.42
N VAL A 72 -5.34 -6.44 -8.29
CA VAL A 72 -6.48 -6.51 -7.35
C VAL A 72 -7.60 -7.44 -7.85
N GLU A 73 -7.64 -7.64 -9.16
CA GLU A 73 -8.52 -8.56 -9.89
C GLU A 73 -7.68 -9.26 -10.98
N ASP A 74 -8.32 -10.09 -11.83
CA ASP A 74 -7.61 -10.69 -12.97
C ASP A 74 -7.03 -9.61 -13.87
N PRO A 75 -5.73 -9.63 -14.20
CA PRO A 75 -5.09 -8.58 -14.99
C PRO A 75 -5.67 -8.43 -16.40
N SER A 76 -6.32 -9.45 -16.95
CA SER A 76 -6.96 -9.37 -18.29
C SER A 76 -8.12 -8.36 -18.33
N VAL A 77 -8.77 -8.12 -17.20
CA VAL A 77 -9.84 -7.11 -17.06
C VAL A 77 -9.32 -5.71 -17.39
N TYR A 78 -8.06 -5.43 -17.06
CA TYR A 78 -7.50 -4.08 -17.15
C TYR A 78 -6.74 -3.78 -18.45
N ALA A 79 -6.41 -4.77 -19.25
CA ALA A 79 -5.62 -4.54 -20.48
C ALA A 79 -6.29 -3.54 -21.42
N GLU A 80 -7.61 -3.67 -21.66
CA GLU A 80 -8.39 -2.77 -22.50
C GLU A 80 -8.72 -1.43 -21.79
N VAL A 81 -8.91 -1.47 -20.47
CA VAL A 81 -9.24 -0.27 -19.66
C VAL A 81 -8.13 0.77 -19.74
N TRP A 82 -6.87 0.32 -19.76
CA TRP A 82 -5.70 1.19 -19.80
C TRP A 82 -5.26 1.61 -21.21
N GLU A 83 -5.80 1.02 -22.27
CA GLU A 83 -5.33 1.21 -23.64
C GLU A 83 -5.28 2.68 -24.07
N GLU A 84 -6.37 3.44 -23.84
CA GLU A 84 -6.44 4.87 -24.20
C GLU A 84 -5.45 5.71 -23.41
N PHE A 85 -5.29 5.41 -22.11
CA PHE A 85 -4.30 6.08 -21.27
C PHE A 85 -2.86 5.80 -21.73
N LEU A 86 -2.53 4.57 -22.10
CA LEU A 86 -1.21 4.21 -22.60
C LEU A 86 -0.92 4.87 -23.94
N THR A 87 -1.92 4.97 -24.84
CA THR A 87 -1.81 5.71 -26.11
C THR A 87 -1.56 7.21 -25.85
N HIS A 88 -2.26 7.80 -24.86
CA HIS A 88 -2.01 9.18 -24.45
C HIS A 88 -0.58 9.35 -23.90
N MET A 89 -0.12 8.42 -23.07
CA MET A 89 1.25 8.44 -22.53
C MET A 89 2.30 8.30 -23.65
N GLU A 90 2.06 7.49 -24.69
CA GLU A 90 2.93 7.42 -25.88
C GLU A 90 3.05 8.79 -26.56
N ALA A 91 1.94 9.49 -26.73
CA ALA A 91 1.91 10.80 -27.37
C ALA A 91 2.69 11.86 -26.58
N VAL A 92 2.55 11.87 -25.24
CA VAL A 92 3.22 12.84 -24.36
C VAL A 92 4.72 12.52 -24.21
N THR A 93 5.06 11.25 -24.01
CA THR A 93 6.46 10.85 -23.72
C THR A 93 7.30 10.72 -24.99
N GLY A 94 6.69 10.47 -26.15
CA GLY A 94 7.37 10.09 -27.39
C GLY A 94 8.00 8.70 -27.34
N LYS A 95 7.63 7.86 -26.36
CA LYS A 95 8.07 6.48 -26.20
C LYS A 95 6.93 5.52 -26.49
N ARG A 96 7.23 4.32 -26.92
CA ARG A 96 6.24 3.23 -26.93
C ARG A 96 5.91 2.87 -25.48
N VAL A 97 4.65 2.53 -25.19
CA VAL A 97 4.20 2.10 -23.85
C VAL A 97 3.51 0.75 -23.95
N GLN A 98 3.96 -0.21 -23.15
CA GLN A 98 3.42 -1.56 -23.14
C GLN A 98 2.78 -1.88 -21.81
N PHE A 99 1.55 -2.40 -21.81
CA PHE A 99 0.92 -2.99 -20.64
C PHE A 99 1.58 -4.32 -20.28
N PHE A 100 1.91 -4.50 -19.01
CA PHE A 100 2.47 -5.74 -18.49
C PHE A 100 1.50 -6.35 -17.46
N PRO A 101 0.77 -7.41 -17.80
CA PRO A 101 -0.15 -8.06 -16.88
C PRO A 101 0.64 -8.82 -15.81
N VAL A 102 0.49 -8.42 -14.54
CA VAL A 102 1.12 -9.06 -13.39
C VAL A 102 0.10 -9.86 -12.59
N GLN A 103 0.50 -11.02 -12.05
CA GLN A 103 -0.41 -11.92 -11.33
C GLN A 103 -0.36 -11.74 -9.81
N SER A 104 0.70 -11.09 -9.28
CA SER A 104 0.84 -10.83 -7.85
C SER A 104 1.63 -9.56 -7.57
N ASN A 105 1.42 -8.96 -6.40
CA ASN A 105 2.19 -7.81 -5.96
C ASN A 105 3.70 -8.11 -5.86
N ALA A 106 4.07 -9.31 -5.44
CA ALA A 106 5.47 -9.73 -5.37
C ALA A 106 6.12 -9.73 -6.76
N ALA A 107 5.45 -10.32 -7.77
CA ALA A 107 5.94 -10.32 -9.14
C ALA A 107 6.05 -8.90 -9.72
N GLN A 108 5.15 -8.00 -9.35
CA GLN A 108 5.16 -6.60 -9.76
C GLN A 108 6.37 -5.85 -9.17
N ILE A 109 6.62 -6.00 -7.87
CA ILE A 109 7.78 -5.42 -7.17
C ILE A 109 9.09 -5.94 -7.77
N GLU A 110 9.20 -7.26 -7.97
CA GLU A 110 10.39 -7.88 -8.57
C GLU A 110 10.63 -7.44 -10.02
N ALA A 111 9.58 -7.25 -10.81
CA ALA A 111 9.73 -6.73 -12.17
C ALA A 111 10.30 -5.31 -12.18
N MET A 112 9.89 -4.44 -11.25
CA MET A 112 10.42 -3.09 -11.10
C MET A 112 11.85 -3.12 -10.56
N ARG A 113 12.12 -3.89 -9.51
CA ARG A 113 13.46 -4.06 -8.93
C ARG A 113 14.48 -4.57 -9.97
N ALA A 114 14.04 -5.42 -10.89
CA ALA A 114 14.85 -5.96 -11.96
C ALA A 114 14.98 -5.05 -13.19
N GLY A 115 14.46 -3.80 -13.15
CA GLY A 115 14.49 -2.85 -14.26
C GLY A 115 13.64 -3.25 -15.47
N ARG A 116 12.65 -4.13 -15.28
CA ARG A 116 11.73 -4.59 -16.35
C ARG A 116 10.38 -3.88 -16.32
N LEU A 117 10.09 -3.15 -15.25
CA LEU A 117 8.88 -2.35 -15.05
C LEU A 117 9.30 -0.93 -14.71
N HIS A 118 8.78 0.05 -15.43
CA HIS A 118 9.23 1.44 -15.34
C HIS A 118 8.18 2.35 -14.67
N ILE A 119 6.90 2.07 -14.92
CA ILE A 119 5.75 2.83 -14.44
C ILE A 119 4.77 1.84 -13.83
N SER A 120 4.22 2.14 -12.68
CA SER A 120 3.32 1.20 -12.03
C SER A 120 2.26 1.88 -11.18
N GLY A 121 1.10 1.22 -11.07
CA GLY A 121 0.16 1.43 -9.98
C GLY A 121 0.32 0.31 -8.95
N PHE A 122 0.81 0.64 -7.75
CA PHE A 122 0.85 -0.31 -6.63
C PHE A 122 -0.32 -0.09 -5.69
N ASN A 123 -1.00 -1.15 -5.27
CA ASN A 123 -2.08 -1.04 -4.31
C ASN A 123 -1.60 -0.47 -2.97
N THR A 124 -2.54 0.00 -2.17
CA THR A 124 -2.30 0.67 -0.89
C THR A 124 -1.31 -0.06 0.01
N GLY A 125 -1.48 -1.37 0.17
CA GLY A 125 -0.68 -2.17 1.11
C GLY A 125 0.66 -2.62 0.55
N SER A 126 0.83 -2.77 -0.78
CA SER A 126 2.10 -3.15 -1.40
C SER A 126 3.00 -1.94 -1.72
N ASN A 127 2.42 -0.74 -1.74
CA ASN A 127 3.13 0.50 -2.05
C ASN A 127 4.37 0.73 -1.16
N PRO A 128 4.29 0.63 0.20
CA PRO A 128 5.47 0.82 1.04
C PRO A 128 6.60 -0.17 0.74
N LEU A 129 6.26 -1.42 0.44
CA LEU A 129 7.27 -2.42 0.07
C LEU A 129 7.90 -2.13 -1.30
N ALA A 130 7.11 -1.65 -2.27
CA ALA A 130 7.61 -1.23 -3.58
C ALA A 130 8.54 -0.01 -3.46
N VAL A 131 8.19 0.98 -2.65
CA VAL A 131 9.03 2.14 -2.33
C VAL A 131 10.36 1.66 -1.76
N ASN A 132 10.31 0.84 -0.72
CA ASN A 132 11.50 0.38 -0.03
C ASN A 132 12.39 -0.54 -0.88
N CYS A 133 11.80 -1.48 -1.62
CA CYS A 133 12.56 -2.57 -2.24
C CYS A 133 12.78 -2.42 -3.74
N ALA A 134 11.99 -1.63 -4.44
CA ALA A 134 12.08 -1.44 -5.88
C ALA A 134 12.41 -0.01 -6.32
N GLY A 135 12.59 0.92 -5.36
CA GLY A 135 12.81 2.33 -5.68
C GLY A 135 11.60 2.94 -6.39
N PHE A 136 10.39 2.53 -6.00
CA PHE A 136 9.17 3.09 -6.54
C PHE A 136 8.94 4.49 -5.97
N VAL A 137 8.71 5.47 -6.84
CA VAL A 137 8.43 6.87 -6.49
C VAL A 137 6.99 7.19 -6.87
N PRO A 138 6.01 7.05 -5.95
CA PRO A 138 4.62 7.39 -6.22
C PRO A 138 4.44 8.90 -6.28
N PHE A 139 3.66 9.38 -7.25
CA PHE A 139 3.38 10.80 -7.46
C PHE A 139 1.91 11.10 -7.75
N ALA A 140 1.10 10.09 -8.05
CA ALA A 140 -0.32 10.27 -8.35
C ALA A 140 -1.18 9.18 -7.71
N MET A 141 -2.45 9.51 -7.46
CA MET A 141 -3.52 8.55 -7.21
C MET A 141 -4.80 9.00 -7.92
N MET A 142 -5.75 8.09 -8.09
CA MET A 142 -7.09 8.43 -8.58
C MET A 142 -7.91 9.07 -7.47
N ALA A 143 -8.76 10.03 -7.85
CA ALA A 143 -9.65 10.76 -6.97
C ALA A 143 -10.97 11.10 -7.65
N ALA A 144 -11.97 11.47 -6.86
CA ALA A 144 -13.22 12.00 -7.35
C ALA A 144 -13.04 13.39 -7.99
N ALA A 145 -14.07 13.85 -8.70
CA ALA A 145 -14.02 15.14 -9.39
C ALA A 145 -13.82 16.34 -8.45
N ASP A 146 -14.21 16.23 -7.18
CA ASP A 146 -13.99 17.24 -6.14
C ASP A 146 -12.62 17.13 -5.44
N GLY A 147 -11.79 16.16 -5.86
CA GLY A 147 -10.48 15.88 -5.28
C GLY A 147 -10.51 14.97 -4.05
N SER A 148 -11.67 14.57 -3.55
CA SER A 148 -11.76 13.55 -2.52
C SER A 148 -11.25 12.21 -3.05
N PHE A 149 -10.58 11.43 -2.18
CA PHE A 149 -9.99 10.17 -2.56
C PHE A 149 -10.16 9.12 -1.47
N GLY A 150 -10.04 7.88 -1.87
CA GLY A 150 -9.96 6.78 -0.93
C GLY A 150 -10.99 5.69 -1.17
N TYR A 151 -10.83 4.63 -0.38
CA TYR A 151 -11.72 3.48 -0.35
C TYR A 151 -11.73 2.90 1.07
N GLU A 152 -12.71 2.07 1.38
CA GLU A 152 -12.82 1.40 2.67
C GLU A 152 -12.52 -0.11 2.51
N MET A 153 -11.97 -0.70 3.58
CA MET A 153 -12.03 -2.14 3.78
C MET A 153 -13.45 -2.51 4.18
N GLU A 154 -13.95 -3.57 3.60
CA GLU A 154 -15.28 -4.09 3.88
C GLU A 154 -15.21 -5.57 4.26
N LEU A 155 -15.85 -5.95 5.37
CA LEU A 155 -16.11 -7.35 5.70
C LEU A 155 -17.48 -7.71 5.10
N ILE A 156 -17.50 -8.74 4.28
CA ILE A 156 -18.70 -9.21 3.59
C ILE A 156 -19.00 -10.65 3.94
N THR A 157 -20.28 -10.99 3.87
CA THR A 157 -20.82 -12.35 3.98
C THR A 157 -21.94 -12.55 2.95
N TYR A 158 -22.58 -13.71 2.92
CA TYR A 158 -23.76 -13.98 2.09
C TYR A 158 -25.02 -14.16 2.94
N PRO A 159 -26.23 -13.88 2.41
CA PRO A 159 -27.48 -14.05 3.13
C PRO A 159 -27.68 -15.50 3.58
N GLY A 160 -27.95 -15.70 4.87
CA GLY A 160 -28.14 -17.04 5.45
C GLY A 160 -26.87 -17.79 5.82
N SER A 161 -25.72 -17.13 5.82
CA SER A 161 -24.43 -17.67 6.29
C SER A 161 -24.42 -18.00 7.78
N GLY A 162 -25.31 -17.39 8.57
CA GLY A 162 -25.31 -17.44 10.03
C GLY A 162 -24.34 -16.42 10.65
N ILE A 163 -23.78 -15.49 9.85
CA ILE A 163 -22.91 -14.39 10.29
C ILE A 163 -23.72 -13.11 10.11
N ASP A 164 -24.25 -12.58 11.21
CA ASP A 164 -25.06 -11.36 11.21
C ASP A 164 -24.24 -10.15 11.73
N GLU A 165 -23.17 -10.42 12.49
CA GLU A 165 -22.24 -9.40 12.99
C GLU A 165 -20.79 -9.92 12.95
N VAL A 166 -19.82 -9.01 13.12
CA VAL A 166 -18.38 -9.35 13.03
C VAL A 166 -17.97 -10.41 14.06
N ALA A 167 -18.59 -10.43 15.23
CA ALA A 167 -18.31 -11.40 16.28
C ALA A 167 -18.64 -12.85 15.88
N ASP A 168 -19.60 -13.05 14.97
CA ASP A 168 -20.01 -14.37 14.47
C ASP A 168 -18.96 -15.04 13.56
N ILE A 169 -17.93 -14.30 13.15
CA ILE A 169 -16.76 -14.87 12.43
C ILE A 169 -16.02 -15.88 13.31
N LYS A 170 -16.18 -15.79 14.63
CA LYS A 170 -15.50 -16.67 15.59
C LYS A 170 -15.87 -18.15 15.37
N GLY A 171 -14.84 -18.99 15.28
CA GLY A 171 -14.99 -20.43 15.02
C GLY A 171 -15.21 -20.79 13.55
N GLY A 172 -15.38 -19.79 12.67
CA GLY A 172 -15.56 -19.96 11.24
C GLY A 172 -14.28 -19.72 10.43
N LYS A 173 -14.47 -19.51 9.12
CA LYS A 173 -13.41 -19.13 8.17
C LYS A 173 -13.58 -17.69 7.74
N LEU A 174 -12.46 -16.97 7.57
CA LEU A 174 -12.44 -15.66 6.96
C LEU A 174 -11.46 -15.66 5.77
N ALA A 175 -11.97 -15.32 4.59
CA ALA A 175 -11.13 -15.18 3.42
C ALA A 175 -10.43 -13.82 3.43
N PHE A 176 -9.10 -13.86 3.38
CA PHE A 176 -8.23 -12.76 3.06
C PHE A 176 -7.80 -12.83 1.60
N THR A 177 -7.29 -11.73 1.03
CA THR A 177 -6.79 -11.73 -0.35
C THR A 177 -5.32 -12.15 -0.41
N ALA A 178 -4.38 -11.21 -0.26
CA ALA A 178 -2.95 -11.47 -0.26
C ALA A 178 -2.31 -10.81 0.97
N PRO A 179 -1.20 -11.34 1.50
CA PRO A 179 -0.54 -10.80 2.71
C PRO A 179 -0.09 -9.33 2.56
N THR A 180 0.15 -8.86 1.34
CA THR A 180 0.51 -7.48 1.04
C THR A 180 -0.69 -6.54 0.87
N SER A 181 -1.92 -7.06 0.84
CA SER A 181 -3.14 -6.23 0.68
C SER A 181 -3.44 -5.45 1.96
N ASN A 182 -3.75 -4.15 1.82
CA ASN A 182 -4.24 -3.37 2.95
C ASN A 182 -5.64 -3.84 3.39
N SER A 183 -6.65 -3.70 2.53
CA SER A 183 -8.05 -4.04 2.87
C SER A 183 -8.34 -5.54 2.87
N GLY A 184 -7.53 -6.33 2.18
CA GLY A 184 -7.72 -7.77 2.14
C GLY A 184 -6.96 -8.55 3.21
N PHE A 185 -6.11 -7.90 4.03
CA PHE A 185 -5.37 -8.59 5.09
C PHE A 185 -4.91 -7.67 6.24
N LYS A 186 -4.12 -6.63 5.97
CA LYS A 186 -3.44 -5.85 7.03
C LYS A 186 -4.42 -5.06 7.91
N ALA A 187 -5.31 -4.28 7.29
CA ALA A 187 -6.30 -3.50 8.00
C ALA A 187 -7.34 -4.37 8.71
N PRO A 188 -7.97 -5.39 8.06
CA PRO A 188 -8.90 -6.25 8.76
C PRO A 188 -8.24 -7.02 9.91
N SER A 189 -6.99 -7.48 9.78
CA SER A 189 -6.27 -8.15 10.88
C SER A 189 -6.08 -7.23 12.08
N ALA A 190 -5.72 -5.95 11.84
CA ALA A 190 -5.58 -4.96 12.89
C ALA A 190 -6.91 -4.64 13.56
N ILE A 191 -7.95 -4.37 12.77
CA ILE A 191 -9.29 -3.98 13.25
C ILE A 191 -9.96 -5.14 14.00
N LEU A 192 -9.93 -6.36 13.45
CA LEU A 192 -10.49 -7.53 14.12
C LEU A 192 -9.85 -7.76 15.49
N LYS A 193 -8.53 -7.56 15.58
CA LYS A 193 -7.80 -7.68 16.85
C LYS A 193 -8.11 -6.55 17.82
N SER A 194 -8.11 -5.28 17.37
CA SER A 194 -8.25 -4.12 18.27
C SER A 194 -9.69 -3.90 18.72
N ASP A 195 -10.65 -4.04 17.83
CA ASP A 195 -12.03 -3.61 18.04
C ASP A 195 -12.95 -4.77 18.44
N PHE A 196 -12.59 -6.01 18.04
CA PHE A 196 -13.42 -7.21 18.25
C PHE A 196 -12.74 -8.31 19.03
N ASP A 197 -11.46 -8.17 19.43
CA ASP A 197 -10.61 -9.21 20.05
C ASP A 197 -10.61 -10.55 19.28
N LEU A 198 -10.70 -10.48 17.95
CA LEU A 198 -10.63 -11.62 17.05
C LEU A 198 -9.24 -11.71 16.40
N VAL A 199 -8.58 -12.85 16.57
CA VAL A 199 -7.22 -13.08 16.05
C VAL A 199 -7.23 -14.34 15.17
N ALA A 200 -6.69 -14.22 13.97
CA ALA A 200 -6.50 -15.35 13.05
C ALA A 200 -5.75 -16.50 13.74
N GLU A 201 -6.06 -17.75 13.39
CA GLU A 201 -5.54 -19.00 13.95
C GLU A 201 -5.95 -19.26 15.42
N ARG A 202 -6.33 -18.24 16.18
CA ARG A 202 -6.85 -18.38 17.55
C ARG A 202 -8.39 -18.48 17.56
N ASP A 203 -9.04 -17.56 16.86
CA ASP A 203 -10.50 -17.37 16.92
C ASP A 203 -11.20 -17.76 15.62
N PHE A 204 -10.53 -17.75 14.49
CA PHE A 204 -11.03 -18.15 13.18
C PHE A 204 -9.91 -18.69 12.29
N GLU A 205 -10.28 -19.49 11.29
CA GLU A 205 -9.36 -20.03 10.28
C GLU A 205 -9.17 -19.00 9.15
N PRO A 206 -7.97 -18.43 8.95
CA PRO A 206 -7.70 -17.55 7.82
C PRO A 206 -7.48 -18.38 6.55
N VAL A 207 -8.08 -17.98 5.44
CA VAL A 207 -7.81 -18.54 4.11
C VAL A 207 -7.41 -17.42 3.15
N PHE A 208 -6.49 -17.69 2.22
CA PHE A 208 -6.02 -16.68 1.27
C PHE A 208 -6.51 -17.00 -0.14
N SER A 209 -7.40 -16.15 -0.69
CA SER A 209 -7.97 -16.28 -2.03
C SER A 209 -7.04 -15.75 -3.15
N GLY A 210 -6.04 -14.97 -2.78
CA GLY A 210 -5.07 -14.34 -3.68
C GLY A 210 -5.47 -12.94 -4.16
N LYS A 211 -6.75 -12.69 -4.48
CA LYS A 211 -7.26 -11.43 -5.06
C LYS A 211 -8.66 -11.10 -4.52
N HIS A 212 -9.09 -9.83 -4.71
CA HIS A 212 -10.39 -9.38 -4.22
C HIS A 212 -11.56 -10.02 -4.97
N ASP A 213 -11.47 -10.17 -6.30
CA ASP A 213 -12.48 -10.84 -7.12
C ASP A 213 -12.71 -12.29 -6.64
N ASN A 214 -11.65 -13.04 -6.38
CA ASN A 214 -11.77 -14.41 -5.85
C ASN A 214 -12.46 -14.44 -4.47
N SER A 215 -12.14 -13.50 -3.58
CA SER A 215 -12.80 -13.40 -2.27
C SER A 215 -14.29 -13.09 -2.41
N ILE A 216 -14.63 -12.13 -3.27
CA ILE A 216 -16.01 -11.69 -3.51
C ILE A 216 -16.83 -12.81 -4.17
N LEU A 217 -16.29 -13.44 -5.22
CA LEU A 217 -16.92 -14.59 -5.87
C LEU A 217 -17.09 -15.77 -4.90
N GLY A 218 -16.08 -16.02 -4.06
CA GLY A 218 -16.15 -17.10 -3.07
C GLY A 218 -17.24 -16.87 -2.02
N VAL A 219 -17.51 -15.61 -1.62
CA VAL A 219 -18.66 -15.29 -0.76
C VAL A 219 -19.97 -15.42 -1.53
N ALA A 220 -20.07 -14.83 -2.73
CA ALA A 220 -21.27 -14.88 -3.55
C ALA A 220 -21.70 -16.32 -3.89
N ASN A 221 -20.72 -17.21 -4.10
CA ASN A 221 -20.94 -18.65 -4.38
C ASN A 221 -21.01 -19.51 -3.10
N GLN A 222 -20.90 -18.90 -1.90
CA GLN A 222 -20.95 -19.58 -0.60
C GLN A 222 -19.78 -20.56 -0.33
N ASP A 223 -18.64 -20.37 -1.02
CA ASP A 223 -17.40 -21.11 -0.78
C ASP A 223 -16.67 -20.61 0.49
N TYR A 224 -16.82 -19.31 0.79
CA TYR A 224 -16.32 -18.66 2.01
C TYR A 224 -17.48 -18.04 2.79
N PRO A 225 -17.62 -18.32 4.10
CA PRO A 225 -18.68 -17.72 4.91
C PRO A 225 -18.54 -16.21 5.07
N ALA A 226 -17.32 -15.70 5.06
CA ALA A 226 -17.01 -14.27 5.10
C ALA A 226 -15.69 -13.96 4.41
N ALA A 227 -15.52 -12.71 4.00
CA ALA A 227 -14.27 -12.23 3.40
C ALA A 227 -13.99 -10.75 3.73
N ALA A 228 -12.71 -10.39 3.73
CA ALA A 228 -12.24 -9.01 3.80
C ALA A 228 -11.84 -8.52 2.42
N VAL A 229 -12.45 -7.43 1.95
CA VAL A 229 -12.29 -6.93 0.57
C VAL A 229 -12.12 -5.41 0.51
N ALA A 230 -11.75 -4.90 -0.66
CA ALA A 230 -11.85 -3.48 -0.99
C ALA A 230 -13.28 -3.21 -1.52
N ASN A 231 -13.99 -2.27 -0.90
CA ASN A 231 -15.34 -1.91 -1.34
C ASN A 231 -15.36 -1.36 -2.78
N SER A 232 -14.28 -0.71 -3.22
CA SER A 232 -14.12 -0.23 -4.58
C SER A 232 -14.13 -1.36 -5.62
N VAL A 233 -13.53 -2.53 -5.30
CA VAL A 233 -13.59 -3.72 -6.17
C VAL A 233 -15.00 -4.31 -6.15
N LEU A 234 -15.61 -4.42 -4.98
CA LEU A 234 -16.99 -4.92 -4.84
C LEU A 234 -17.97 -4.09 -5.70
N ARG A 235 -17.89 -2.75 -5.61
CA ARG A 235 -18.74 -1.84 -6.41
C ARG A 235 -18.53 -2.04 -7.92
N ARG A 236 -17.29 -2.21 -8.38
CA ARG A 236 -17.02 -2.46 -9.81
C ARG A 236 -17.54 -3.82 -10.27
N MET A 237 -17.42 -4.87 -9.47
CA MET A 237 -17.95 -6.19 -9.80
C MET A 237 -19.48 -6.19 -9.88
N LEU A 238 -20.16 -5.48 -8.97
CA LEU A 238 -21.62 -5.24 -9.03
C LEU A 238 -21.99 -4.45 -10.30
N ALA A 239 -21.27 -3.39 -10.62
CA ALA A 239 -21.54 -2.57 -11.81
C ALA A 239 -21.32 -3.30 -13.14
N ARG A 240 -20.44 -4.30 -13.14
CA ARG A 240 -20.20 -5.20 -14.29
C ARG A 240 -21.11 -6.42 -14.28
N GLU A 241 -22.06 -6.51 -13.35
CA GLU A 241 -22.99 -7.65 -13.21
C GLU A 241 -22.26 -9.00 -13.07
N VAL A 242 -21.06 -9.00 -12.46
CA VAL A 242 -20.29 -10.22 -12.16
C VAL A 242 -20.91 -10.97 -10.97
N ILE A 243 -21.50 -10.23 -10.06
CA ILE A 243 -22.32 -10.71 -8.94
C ILE A 243 -23.57 -9.84 -8.81
N GLU A 244 -24.62 -10.41 -8.20
CA GLU A 244 -25.85 -9.68 -7.90
C GLU A 244 -25.79 -9.08 -6.48
N PRO A 245 -26.42 -7.90 -6.22
CA PRO A 245 -26.42 -7.26 -4.91
C PRO A 245 -26.93 -8.16 -3.77
N GLU A 246 -27.88 -9.04 -4.07
CA GLU A 246 -28.51 -9.96 -3.11
C GLU A 246 -27.62 -11.13 -2.70
N GLN A 247 -26.48 -11.33 -3.39
CA GLN A 247 -25.55 -12.42 -3.07
C GLN A 247 -24.59 -12.07 -1.92
N VAL A 248 -24.46 -10.80 -1.56
CA VAL A 248 -23.51 -10.33 -0.54
C VAL A 248 -24.17 -9.39 0.46
N VAL A 249 -23.71 -9.45 1.70
CA VAL A 249 -24.12 -8.56 2.80
C VAL A 249 -22.88 -7.93 3.40
N SER A 250 -22.90 -6.61 3.57
CA SER A 250 -21.86 -5.89 4.29
C SER A 250 -22.02 -6.03 5.79
N LEU A 251 -20.99 -6.50 6.49
CA LEU A 251 -20.95 -6.62 7.94
C LEU A 251 -20.27 -5.41 8.60
N TYR A 252 -19.25 -4.83 7.93
CA TYR A 252 -18.44 -3.76 8.50
C TYR A 252 -17.73 -2.99 7.39
N GLN A 253 -17.64 -1.67 7.55
CA GLN A 253 -16.80 -0.80 6.74
C GLN A 253 -15.81 -0.05 7.62
N SER A 254 -14.56 0.02 7.19
CA SER A 254 -13.50 0.74 7.89
C SER A 254 -13.51 2.23 7.62
N GLN A 255 -12.58 2.94 8.25
CA GLN A 255 -12.18 4.27 7.81
C GLN A 255 -11.62 4.24 6.38
N THR A 256 -11.59 5.41 5.75
CA THR A 256 -11.04 5.59 4.39
C THR A 256 -9.52 5.44 4.36
N PHE A 257 -9.00 4.73 3.36
CA PHE A 257 -7.59 4.55 3.05
C PHE A 257 -7.25 5.15 1.68
N PRO A 258 -5.99 5.57 1.43
CA PRO A 258 -5.56 5.98 0.10
C PRO A 258 -5.71 4.82 -0.90
N THR A 259 -6.03 5.14 -2.16
CA THR A 259 -6.18 4.17 -3.23
C THR A 259 -4.83 3.69 -3.78
N THR A 260 -4.81 3.13 -4.98
CA THR A 260 -3.59 2.77 -5.71
C THR A 260 -2.71 4.00 -5.92
N GLY A 261 -1.44 3.91 -5.52
CA GLY A 261 -0.44 4.93 -5.84
C GLY A 261 0.23 4.63 -7.17
N TYR A 262 0.23 5.61 -8.07
CA TYR A 262 0.90 5.54 -9.37
C TYR A 262 2.22 6.28 -9.34
N GLY A 263 3.24 5.70 -9.96
CA GLY A 263 4.59 6.24 -9.90
C GLY A 263 5.52 5.60 -10.90
N VAL A 264 6.78 6.01 -10.80
CA VAL A 264 7.88 5.54 -11.64
C VAL A 264 8.98 4.89 -10.80
N VAL A 265 9.87 4.15 -11.43
CA VAL A 265 11.12 3.72 -10.81
C VAL A 265 12.05 4.94 -10.61
N TYR A 266 12.74 5.00 -9.47
CA TYR A 266 13.53 6.16 -9.01
C TYR A 266 14.60 6.65 -10.00
N ASN A 267 15.16 5.74 -10.78
CA ASN A 267 16.23 6.04 -11.73
C ASN A 267 15.76 6.19 -13.19
N LEU A 268 14.45 6.38 -13.42
CA LEU A 268 13.98 6.78 -14.73
C LEU A 268 14.56 8.17 -15.05
N LYS A 269 15.07 8.34 -16.27
CA LYS A 269 15.66 9.63 -16.70
C LYS A 269 14.74 10.79 -16.32
N PRO A 270 15.23 11.85 -15.64
CA PRO A 270 14.39 12.88 -15.04
C PRO A 270 13.39 13.51 -16.02
N GLU A 271 13.83 13.89 -17.23
CA GLU A 271 12.96 14.51 -18.24
C GLU A 271 11.87 13.52 -18.74
N LEU A 272 12.16 12.21 -18.70
CA LEU A 272 11.19 11.18 -19.05
C LEU A 272 10.20 10.96 -17.91
N ALA A 273 10.66 10.99 -16.66
CA ALA A 273 9.81 10.91 -15.48
C ALA A 273 8.82 12.10 -15.42
N ASP A 274 9.28 13.31 -15.75
CA ASP A 274 8.43 14.51 -15.82
C ASP A 274 7.35 14.38 -16.90
N LYS A 275 7.69 13.87 -18.09
CA LYS A 275 6.71 13.59 -19.14
C LYS A 275 5.72 12.50 -18.74
N VAL A 276 6.14 11.49 -17.99
CA VAL A 276 5.21 10.49 -17.45
C VAL A 276 4.23 11.13 -16.49
N LYS A 277 4.70 12.00 -15.57
CA LYS A 277 3.82 12.79 -14.67
C LYS A 277 2.85 13.66 -15.47
N GLU A 278 3.35 14.37 -16.48
CA GLU A 278 2.52 15.17 -17.39
C GLU A 278 1.40 14.33 -18.04
N ALA A 279 1.72 13.11 -18.49
CA ALA A 279 0.73 12.21 -19.10
C ALA A 279 -0.38 11.82 -18.11
N PHE A 280 -0.06 11.60 -16.84
CA PHE A 280 -1.08 11.33 -15.81
C PHE A 280 -2.01 12.52 -15.60
N PHE A 281 -1.48 13.72 -15.42
CA PHE A 281 -2.26 14.91 -15.07
C PHE A 281 -2.94 15.59 -16.26
N SER A 282 -2.52 15.28 -17.50
CA SER A 282 -3.15 15.78 -18.73
C SER A 282 -4.11 14.80 -19.40
N PHE A 283 -4.30 13.61 -18.81
CA PHE A 283 -5.18 12.60 -19.41
C PHE A 283 -6.64 13.07 -19.47
N PRO A 284 -7.28 13.00 -20.65
CA PRO A 284 -8.66 13.39 -20.80
C PRO A 284 -9.60 12.28 -20.31
N TRP A 285 -10.04 12.35 -19.05
CA TRP A 285 -10.90 11.33 -18.44
C TRP A 285 -12.27 11.20 -19.10
N GLN A 286 -12.85 12.32 -19.54
CA GLN A 286 -14.22 12.33 -20.02
C GLN A 286 -14.43 11.42 -21.25
N GLY A 287 -15.30 10.43 -21.10
CA GLY A 287 -15.63 9.46 -22.14
C GLY A 287 -14.61 8.35 -22.34
N SER A 288 -13.56 8.28 -21.49
CA SER A 288 -12.55 7.23 -21.56
C SER A 288 -13.00 5.92 -20.91
N LYS A 289 -12.38 4.81 -21.32
CA LYS A 289 -12.55 3.50 -20.66
C LYS A 289 -12.15 3.53 -19.20
N LEU A 290 -11.14 4.34 -18.81
CA LEU A 290 -10.79 4.57 -17.41
C LEU A 290 -11.94 5.18 -16.63
N GLN A 291 -12.59 6.21 -17.15
CA GLN A 291 -13.77 6.80 -16.50
C GLN A 291 -14.90 5.78 -16.37
N GLU A 292 -15.16 5.00 -17.41
CA GLU A 292 -16.22 4.00 -17.40
C GLU A 292 -16.00 2.94 -16.31
N GLU A 293 -14.79 2.42 -16.19
CA GLU A 293 -14.42 1.39 -15.22
C GLU A 293 -14.43 1.94 -13.78
N PHE A 294 -13.85 3.12 -13.57
CA PHE A 294 -13.59 3.61 -12.20
C PHE A 294 -14.67 4.55 -11.65
N LYS A 295 -15.65 5.01 -12.47
CA LYS A 295 -16.76 5.88 -12.02
C LYS A 295 -17.56 5.28 -10.85
N GLN A 296 -17.70 3.97 -10.78
CA GLN A 296 -18.47 3.29 -9.73
C GLN A 296 -17.74 3.25 -8.38
N SER A 297 -16.41 3.35 -8.40
CA SER A 297 -15.60 3.56 -7.20
C SER A 297 -15.35 5.05 -6.90
N GLY A 298 -15.94 5.95 -7.70
CA GLY A 298 -15.92 7.39 -7.49
C GLY A 298 -14.76 8.12 -8.16
N GLU A 299 -13.82 7.40 -8.81
CA GLU A 299 -12.64 8.03 -9.41
C GLU A 299 -12.97 8.69 -10.76
N ALA A 300 -12.43 9.90 -10.97
CA ALA A 300 -12.69 10.73 -12.15
C ALA A 300 -11.46 11.54 -12.64
N GLN A 301 -10.36 11.48 -11.92
CA GLN A 301 -9.13 12.20 -12.24
C GLN A 301 -7.92 11.60 -11.51
N PHE A 302 -6.71 11.97 -11.93
CA PHE A 302 -5.49 11.79 -11.15
C PHE A 302 -5.19 13.06 -10.36
N ILE A 303 -4.80 12.90 -9.09
CA ILE A 303 -4.33 13.99 -8.23
C ILE A 303 -2.86 13.76 -7.83
N PRO A 304 -2.07 14.84 -7.60
CA PRO A 304 -0.72 14.72 -7.09
C PRO A 304 -0.73 14.25 -5.63
N ILE A 305 0.27 13.44 -5.28
CA ILE A 305 0.47 12.92 -3.93
C ILE A 305 1.94 12.96 -3.52
N THR A 306 2.17 12.82 -2.21
CA THR A 306 3.47 12.46 -1.62
C THR A 306 3.34 11.14 -0.86
N PHE A 307 4.35 10.29 -0.92
CA PHE A 307 4.36 9.04 -0.15
C PHE A 307 4.34 9.32 1.35
N LYS A 308 5.12 10.31 1.78
CA LYS A 308 5.27 10.68 3.18
C LYS A 308 3.95 11.02 3.85
N GLU A 309 3.09 11.79 3.20
CA GLU A 309 1.83 12.25 3.77
C GLU A 309 0.70 11.23 3.55
N HIS A 310 0.49 10.83 2.30
CA HIS A 310 -0.69 10.05 1.93
C HIS A 310 -0.62 8.59 2.42
N TRP A 311 0.59 8.03 2.62
CA TRP A 311 0.78 6.68 3.14
C TRP A 311 1.13 6.62 4.64
N GLU A 312 1.04 7.73 5.37
CA GLU A 312 1.34 7.76 6.81
C GLU A 312 0.46 6.77 7.61
N VAL A 313 -0.84 6.74 7.31
CA VAL A 313 -1.79 5.82 7.97
C VAL A 313 -1.41 4.35 7.72
N ILE A 314 -0.99 4.02 6.50
CA ILE A 314 -0.60 2.65 6.14
C ILE A 314 0.69 2.24 6.85
N ARG A 315 1.70 3.14 6.90
CA ARG A 315 2.93 2.88 7.67
C ARG A 315 2.66 2.67 9.15
N LYS A 316 1.70 3.41 9.74
CA LYS A 316 1.27 3.20 11.13
C LYS A 316 0.60 1.84 11.34
N ILE A 317 -0.28 1.42 10.42
CA ILE A 317 -0.92 0.09 10.44
C ILE A 317 0.13 -1.00 10.30
N ASP A 318 1.05 -0.87 9.37
CA ASP A 318 2.13 -1.84 9.15
C ASP A 318 3.03 -1.96 10.39
N ALA A 319 3.42 -0.85 11.01
CA ALA A 319 4.20 -0.84 12.24
C ALA A 319 3.44 -1.51 13.42
N ALA A 320 2.14 -1.25 13.56
CA ALA A 320 1.31 -1.86 14.60
C ALA A 320 1.16 -3.39 14.41
N ASN A 321 1.20 -3.86 13.17
CA ASN A 321 1.17 -5.28 12.82
C ASN A 321 2.55 -5.93 12.81
N GLY A 322 3.64 -5.19 13.08
CA GLY A 322 5.01 -5.70 13.02
C GLY A 322 5.46 -6.06 11.60
N VAL A 323 4.87 -5.42 10.58
CA VAL A 323 5.26 -5.65 9.18
C VAL A 323 6.64 -5.06 8.96
N SER A 324 7.57 -5.89 8.47
CA SER A 324 8.88 -5.45 7.98
C SER A 324 8.83 -5.23 6.46
N TYR A 325 9.59 -4.24 6.00
CA TYR A 325 9.80 -3.99 4.55
C TYR A 325 11.14 -4.56 4.07
N ASP A 326 11.59 -5.65 4.69
CA ASP A 326 12.83 -6.32 4.29
C ASP A 326 12.77 -6.80 2.84
N CYS A 327 13.80 -6.44 2.10
CA CYS A 327 13.95 -6.80 0.68
C CYS A 327 14.72 -8.11 0.56
N GLN A 328 14.02 -9.21 0.35
CA GLN A 328 14.63 -10.53 0.15
C GLN A 328 15.19 -10.71 -1.26
#